data_ca854dda5aee7b8726307cb868d80c7b
#
_entry.id   ca854dda5aee7b8726307cb868d80c7b
#
_cell.length_a   1.000
_cell.length_b   1.000
_cell.length_c   1.000
_cell.angle_alpha   90.00
_cell.angle_beta   90.00
_cell.angle_gamma   90.00
#
_symmetry.space_group_name_H-M   'P 1'
#
loop_
_entity.id
_entity.type
_entity.pdbx_description
1 polymer ?
#
loop_
_entity_poly.entity_id
_entity_poly.type
_entity_poly.pdbx_seq_one_letter_code
_entity_poly.pdbx_strand_id
1 'polypeptide(L)'
;ISAICEIVDGFKWKGPIGCGFPGVIRSQIIETAANLGGRNFVGVNLAEEIGRACGCEAWIINDADAAGCAEINFGIGKDRNEGVLIMLTVGTGIGVSMFSNRTLVPNLEFGHLRMRDKNIKKYVSAEKICSDAARKSHDLSWQQWASRFNKYLEYLYSLCWPDLIIIGGGVASKSEKFLKYIKVDCDIAIAKLENRAGIIGAAYEARKHF
;
A
#
# COMPACT_ATOMS: atom_id res chain seq x y z
N ILE A 1 -16.31 -12.41 -6.61
CA ILE A 1 -17.46 -11.96 -5.81
C ILE A 1 -18.00 -13.09 -4.95
N SER A 2 -18.22 -14.33 -5.48
CA SER A 2 -18.79 -15.46 -4.71
C SER A 2 -18.08 -15.70 -3.36
N ALA A 3 -16.74 -15.71 -3.33
CA ALA A 3 -15.99 -15.88 -2.10
C ALA A 3 -16.25 -14.75 -1.07
N ILE A 4 -16.50 -13.52 -1.54
CA ILE A 4 -16.87 -12.41 -0.65
C ILE A 4 -18.25 -12.68 -0.04
N CYS A 5 -19.23 -13.09 -0.86
CA CYS A 5 -20.58 -13.42 -0.38
C CYS A 5 -20.56 -14.59 0.62
N GLU A 6 -19.77 -15.63 0.37
CA GLU A 6 -19.59 -16.74 1.32
C GLU A 6 -19.09 -16.28 2.69
N ILE A 7 -18.13 -15.33 2.71
CA ILE A 7 -17.62 -14.74 3.95
C ILE A 7 -18.70 -13.91 4.64
N VAL A 8 -19.40 -13.05 3.90
CA VAL A 8 -20.47 -12.19 4.41
C VAL A 8 -21.60 -13.04 5.04
N ASP A 9 -22.01 -14.09 4.34
CA ASP A 9 -23.06 -15.02 4.80
C ASP A 9 -22.59 -15.82 6.01
N GLY A 10 -21.33 -16.29 6.01
CA GLY A 10 -20.74 -17.03 7.12
C GLY A 10 -20.73 -16.23 8.42
N PHE A 11 -20.50 -14.91 8.34
CA PHE A 11 -20.57 -14.00 9.48
C PHE A 11 -21.99 -13.46 9.74
N LYS A 12 -22.96 -13.75 8.87
CA LYS A 12 -24.32 -13.13 8.89
C LYS A 12 -24.22 -11.60 8.95
N TRP A 13 -23.24 -11.04 8.26
CA TRP A 13 -22.92 -9.62 8.28
C TRP A 13 -24.00 -8.80 7.58
N LYS A 14 -24.34 -7.64 8.17
CA LYS A 14 -25.38 -6.72 7.65
C LYS A 14 -24.87 -5.26 7.52
N GLY A 15 -23.65 -5.00 7.94
CA GLY A 15 -23.04 -3.68 7.83
C GLY A 15 -22.34 -3.44 6.48
N PRO A 16 -21.70 -2.28 6.31
CA PRO A 16 -20.93 -1.99 5.10
C PRO A 16 -19.71 -2.90 4.96
N ILE A 17 -19.34 -3.18 3.72
CA ILE A 17 -18.19 -4.01 3.34
C ILE A 17 -17.09 -3.10 2.82
N GLY A 18 -15.90 -3.16 3.42
CA GLY A 18 -14.69 -2.54 2.89
C GLY A 18 -13.83 -3.57 2.16
N CYS A 19 -13.40 -3.26 0.94
CA CYS A 19 -12.56 -4.15 0.15
C CYS A 19 -11.32 -3.42 -0.38
N GLY A 20 -10.12 -3.92 -0.05
CA GLY A 20 -8.86 -3.48 -0.64
C GLY A 20 -8.66 -4.11 -2.02
N PHE A 21 -8.30 -3.32 -3.02
CA PHE A 21 -8.04 -3.77 -4.37
C PHE A 21 -6.64 -3.32 -4.85
N PRO A 22 -5.84 -4.20 -5.47
CA PRO A 22 -4.49 -3.86 -5.94
C PRO A 22 -4.52 -3.11 -7.28
N GLY A 23 -4.93 -1.86 -7.26
CA GLY A 23 -5.03 -1.00 -8.43
C GLY A 23 -5.59 0.37 -8.11
N VAL A 24 -5.59 1.24 -9.10
CA VAL A 24 -6.15 2.60 -9.01
C VAL A 24 -7.69 2.53 -9.03
N ILE A 25 -8.32 3.18 -8.05
CA ILE A 25 -9.78 3.26 -7.89
C ILE A 25 -10.21 4.72 -7.98
N ARG A 26 -11.11 5.03 -8.92
CA ARG A 26 -11.71 6.36 -9.05
C ARG A 26 -13.23 6.25 -9.08
N SER A 27 -13.91 6.95 -8.18
CA SER A 27 -15.38 6.89 -8.05
C SER A 27 -15.91 5.45 -7.99
N GLN A 28 -15.24 4.57 -7.25
CA GLN A 28 -15.52 3.13 -7.09
C GLN A 28 -15.34 2.28 -8.36
N ILE A 29 -14.77 2.87 -9.43
CA ILE A 29 -14.47 2.19 -10.69
C ILE A 29 -12.97 1.83 -10.69
N ILE A 30 -12.68 0.61 -11.10
CA ILE A 30 -11.31 0.12 -11.27
C ILE A 30 -10.71 0.71 -12.54
N GLU A 31 -9.65 1.52 -12.40
CA GLU A 31 -8.93 2.11 -13.52
C GLU A 31 -7.73 1.26 -13.96
N THR A 32 -7.09 0.55 -13.01
CA THR A 32 -5.95 -0.34 -13.29
C THR A 32 -6.06 -1.65 -12.53
N ALA A 33 -5.56 -2.74 -13.12
CA ALA A 33 -5.51 -4.07 -12.51
C ALA A 33 -4.27 -4.84 -12.97
N ALA A 34 -3.10 -4.21 -12.90
CA ALA A 34 -1.87 -4.68 -13.55
C ALA A 34 -1.42 -6.08 -13.11
N ASN A 35 -1.69 -6.49 -11.88
CA ASN A 35 -1.21 -7.74 -11.29
C ASN A 35 -2.27 -8.86 -11.22
N LEU A 36 -3.49 -8.62 -11.74
CA LEU A 36 -4.61 -9.58 -11.66
C LEU A 36 -4.90 -10.30 -12.99
N GLY A 37 -3.94 -10.32 -13.92
CA GLY A 37 -4.00 -11.15 -15.12
C GLY A 37 -5.06 -10.77 -16.16
N GLY A 38 -5.66 -9.57 -16.09
CA GLY A 38 -6.64 -9.27 -17.11
C GLY A 38 -7.28 -7.89 -17.13
N ARG A 39 -7.68 -7.50 -18.34
CA ARG A 39 -8.48 -6.31 -18.61
C ARG A 39 -9.92 -6.41 -18.08
N ASN A 40 -10.31 -7.57 -17.54
CA ASN A 40 -11.70 -7.86 -17.14
C ASN A 40 -12.18 -7.06 -15.92
N PHE A 41 -11.27 -6.42 -15.19
CA PHE A 41 -11.62 -5.59 -14.04
C PHE A 41 -11.70 -4.09 -14.37
N VAL A 42 -11.00 -3.64 -15.40
CA VAL A 42 -10.94 -2.21 -15.75
C VAL A 42 -12.30 -1.74 -16.24
N GLY A 43 -12.77 -0.62 -15.70
CA GLY A 43 -14.09 -0.05 -15.98
C GLY A 43 -15.23 -0.64 -15.14
N VAL A 44 -14.95 -1.62 -14.27
CA VAL A 44 -15.97 -2.22 -13.40
C VAL A 44 -16.14 -1.38 -12.12
N ASN A 45 -17.39 -1.09 -11.75
CA ASN A 45 -17.75 -0.60 -10.42
C ASN A 45 -17.86 -1.81 -9.46
N LEU A 46 -16.75 -2.19 -8.86
CA LEU A 46 -16.69 -3.38 -8.02
C LEU A 46 -17.51 -3.22 -6.73
N ALA A 47 -17.65 -2.00 -6.20
CA ALA A 47 -18.49 -1.72 -5.04
C ALA A 47 -19.95 -2.07 -5.33
N GLU A 48 -20.46 -1.61 -6.47
CA GLU A 48 -21.84 -1.91 -6.90
C GLU A 48 -22.07 -3.41 -7.12
N GLU A 49 -21.11 -4.09 -7.75
CA GLU A 49 -21.19 -5.55 -7.98
C GLU A 49 -21.19 -6.34 -6.67
N ILE A 50 -20.32 -5.99 -5.71
CA ILE A 50 -20.30 -6.63 -4.37
C ILE A 50 -21.58 -6.30 -3.63
N GLY A 51 -22.00 -5.03 -3.60
CA GLY A 51 -23.21 -4.59 -2.92
C GLY A 51 -24.45 -5.33 -3.42
N ARG A 52 -24.62 -5.44 -4.73
CA ARG A 52 -25.73 -6.16 -5.35
C ARG A 52 -25.72 -7.66 -5.01
N ALA A 53 -24.54 -8.28 -5.03
CA ALA A 53 -24.41 -9.71 -4.78
C ALA A 53 -24.60 -10.08 -3.30
N CYS A 54 -24.09 -9.26 -2.37
CA CYS A 54 -24.09 -9.56 -0.94
C CYS A 54 -25.27 -8.89 -0.18
N GLY A 55 -26.02 -7.99 -0.82
CA GLY A 55 -27.10 -7.24 -0.17
C GLY A 55 -26.61 -6.28 0.94
N CYS A 56 -25.41 -5.76 0.81
CA CYS A 56 -24.77 -4.84 1.74
C CYS A 56 -24.18 -3.65 0.97
N GLU A 57 -24.05 -2.50 1.62
CA GLU A 57 -23.24 -1.41 1.08
C GLU A 57 -21.76 -1.83 0.96
N ALA A 58 -21.09 -1.42 -0.11
CA ALA A 58 -19.68 -1.75 -0.30
C ALA A 58 -18.84 -0.54 -0.70
N TRP A 59 -17.60 -0.51 -0.25
CA TRP A 59 -16.60 0.52 -0.57
C TRP A 59 -15.29 -0.13 -0.98
N ILE A 60 -14.76 0.30 -2.13
CA ILE A 60 -13.48 -0.22 -2.65
C ILE A 60 -12.42 0.87 -2.49
N ILE A 61 -11.26 0.46 -2.03
CA ILE A 61 -10.08 1.31 -1.86
C ILE A 61 -8.83 0.59 -2.38
N ASN A 62 -7.84 1.32 -2.86
CA ASN A 62 -6.52 0.73 -3.15
C ASN A 62 -5.97 0.02 -1.90
N ASP A 63 -5.33 -1.13 -2.06
CA ASP A 63 -4.84 -1.97 -0.95
C ASP A 63 -3.74 -1.30 -0.12
N ALA A 64 -2.84 -0.54 -0.75
CA ALA A 64 -1.82 0.23 -0.04
C ALA A 64 -2.44 1.43 0.69
N ASP A 65 -3.42 2.11 0.08
CA ASP A 65 -4.18 3.18 0.72
C ASP A 65 -4.92 2.66 1.96
N ALA A 66 -5.56 1.50 1.85
CA ALA A 66 -6.21 0.83 2.99
C ALA A 66 -5.20 0.55 4.12
N ALA A 67 -4.04 -0.02 3.79
CA ALA A 67 -3.01 -0.30 4.80
C ALA A 67 -2.52 0.99 5.47
N GLY A 68 -2.34 2.06 4.70
CA GLY A 68 -1.97 3.37 5.22
C GLY A 68 -3.05 3.95 6.14
N CYS A 69 -4.32 3.92 5.75
CA CYS A 69 -5.44 4.37 6.57
C CYS A 69 -5.46 3.66 7.93
N ALA A 70 -5.19 2.36 7.96
CA ALA A 70 -5.11 1.61 9.21
C ALA A 70 -3.95 2.08 10.09
N GLU A 71 -2.74 2.21 9.55
CA GLU A 71 -1.56 2.62 10.33
C GLU A 71 -1.65 4.06 10.84
N ILE A 72 -2.25 4.96 10.07
CA ILE A 72 -2.46 6.36 10.48
C ILE A 72 -3.54 6.49 11.56
N ASN A 73 -4.55 5.64 11.56
CA ASN A 73 -5.65 5.76 12.52
C ASN A 73 -5.51 4.85 13.74
N PHE A 74 -4.89 3.69 13.60
CA PHE A 74 -4.84 2.67 14.66
C PHE A 74 -3.43 2.13 14.93
N GLY A 75 -2.46 2.42 14.05
CA GLY A 75 -1.11 1.89 14.12
C GLY A 75 -0.07 2.90 14.61
N ILE A 76 1.10 2.87 13.98
CA ILE A 76 2.26 3.68 14.38
C ILE A 76 2.07 5.17 14.11
N GLY A 77 1.23 5.55 13.16
CA GLY A 77 0.96 6.94 12.79
C GLY A 77 -0.13 7.62 13.59
N LYS A 78 -0.81 6.92 14.52
CA LYS A 78 -2.02 7.40 15.19
C LYS A 78 -1.86 8.72 15.97
N ASP A 79 -0.68 8.98 16.49
CA ASP A 79 -0.38 10.16 17.31
C ASP A 79 0.22 11.33 16.49
N ARG A 80 0.39 11.15 15.18
CA ARG A 80 0.85 12.19 14.24
C ARG A 80 -0.35 12.90 13.62
N ASN A 81 -0.62 14.12 14.05
CA ASN A 81 -1.81 14.89 13.64
C ASN A 81 -1.55 15.80 12.44
N GLU A 82 -0.32 16.20 12.19
CA GLU A 82 0.08 17.16 11.16
C GLU A 82 1.24 16.60 10.33
N GLY A 83 1.46 17.26 9.19
CA GLY A 83 2.59 16.98 8.31
C GLY A 83 2.27 15.96 7.21
N VAL A 84 3.31 15.58 6.49
CA VAL A 84 3.26 14.60 5.39
C VAL A 84 3.74 13.24 5.89
N LEU A 85 2.90 12.24 5.83
CA LEU A 85 3.23 10.87 6.20
C LEU A 85 3.13 9.97 4.95
N ILE A 86 4.15 9.14 4.73
CA ILE A 86 4.16 8.15 3.64
C ILE A 86 4.20 6.76 4.26
N MET A 87 3.26 5.90 3.86
CA MET A 87 3.29 4.47 4.16
C MET A 87 3.75 3.70 2.92
N LEU A 88 4.71 2.81 3.10
CA LEU A 88 5.22 1.91 2.06
C LEU A 88 4.87 0.47 2.43
N THR A 89 4.17 -0.24 1.57
CA THR A 89 3.98 -1.69 1.68
C THR A 89 4.97 -2.39 0.75
N VAL A 90 6.03 -2.96 1.33
CA VAL A 90 7.13 -3.57 0.56
C VAL A 90 7.04 -5.09 0.62
N GLY A 91 6.76 -5.69 -0.53
CA GLY A 91 6.57 -7.14 -0.68
C GLY A 91 6.95 -7.60 -2.08
N THR A 92 6.02 -8.17 -2.82
CA THR A 92 6.18 -8.53 -4.24
C THR A 92 6.42 -7.29 -5.09
N GLY A 93 5.66 -6.22 -4.83
CA GLY A 93 5.86 -4.88 -5.37
C GLY A 93 6.14 -3.87 -4.25
N ILE A 94 5.89 -2.60 -4.55
CA ILE A 94 5.90 -1.49 -3.59
C ILE A 94 4.61 -0.71 -3.74
N GLY A 95 3.69 -0.87 -2.79
CA GLY A 95 2.53 -0.01 -2.65
C GLY A 95 2.88 1.24 -1.82
N VAL A 96 2.22 2.34 -2.12
CA VAL A 96 2.47 3.62 -1.46
C VAL A 96 1.16 4.32 -1.15
N SER A 97 1.00 4.78 0.06
CA SER A 97 -0.04 5.73 0.43
C SER A 97 0.57 6.96 1.11
N MET A 98 0.01 8.13 0.86
CA MET A 98 0.47 9.38 1.42
C MET A 98 -0.68 10.14 2.10
N PHE A 99 -0.34 10.79 3.18
CA PHE A 99 -1.28 11.59 3.97
C PHE A 99 -0.71 12.97 4.18
N SER A 100 -1.54 13.98 4.00
CA SER A 100 -1.28 15.35 4.42
C SER A 100 -2.25 15.71 5.55
N ASN A 101 -1.72 16.00 6.73
CA ASN A 101 -2.53 16.29 7.91
C ASN A 101 -3.64 15.23 8.12
N ARG A 102 -3.26 13.94 8.09
CA ARG A 102 -4.12 12.74 8.20
C ARG A 102 -5.12 12.54 7.06
N THR A 103 -5.16 13.41 6.06
CA THR A 103 -6.00 13.26 4.88
C THR A 103 -5.27 12.46 3.83
N LEU A 104 -5.86 11.35 3.39
CA LEU A 104 -5.31 10.50 2.34
C LEU A 104 -5.22 11.25 1.01
N VAL A 105 -4.07 11.16 0.36
CA VAL A 105 -3.90 11.48 -1.07
C VAL A 105 -4.00 10.16 -1.82
N PRO A 106 -5.16 9.84 -2.44
CA PRO A 106 -5.45 8.49 -2.90
C PRO A 106 -4.70 8.11 -4.18
N ASN A 107 -4.50 6.81 -4.36
CA ASN A 107 -4.04 6.21 -5.62
C ASN A 107 -2.63 6.64 -6.06
N LEU A 108 -1.69 6.75 -5.14
CA LEU A 108 -0.31 7.07 -5.48
C LEU A 108 0.45 5.81 -5.93
N GLU A 109 1.00 5.87 -7.12
CA GLU A 109 1.76 4.78 -7.75
C GLU A 109 3.28 5.05 -7.75
N PHE A 110 3.83 5.53 -6.61
CA PHE A 110 5.27 5.83 -6.51
C PHE A 110 6.17 4.60 -6.56
N GLY A 111 5.65 3.38 -6.38
CA GLY A 111 6.36 2.15 -6.73
C GLY A 111 6.77 2.10 -8.21
N HIS A 112 6.07 2.80 -9.08
CA HIS A 112 6.35 2.91 -10.51
C HIS A 112 7.32 4.05 -10.87
N LEU A 113 7.84 4.83 -9.92
CA LEU A 113 8.88 5.82 -10.18
C LEU A 113 10.05 5.21 -10.95
N ARG A 114 10.52 5.93 -11.97
CA ARG A 114 11.60 5.43 -12.84
C ARG A 114 12.96 5.65 -12.19
N MET A 115 13.61 4.57 -11.83
CA MET A 115 14.96 4.57 -11.27
C MET A 115 15.94 3.90 -12.21
N ARG A 116 17.20 4.38 -12.24
CA ARG A 116 18.24 3.78 -13.05
C ARG A 116 18.75 2.51 -12.39
N ASP A 117 18.55 1.38 -13.03
CA ASP A 117 19.21 0.13 -12.67
C ASP A 117 20.66 0.16 -13.17
N LYS A 118 21.61 0.00 -12.24
CA LYS A 118 23.03 0.04 -12.55
C LYS A 118 23.50 -1.17 -13.34
N ASN A 119 22.85 -2.32 -13.19
CA ASN A 119 23.27 -3.58 -13.80
C ASN A 119 22.93 -3.59 -15.30
N ILE A 120 21.70 -3.22 -15.63
CA ILE A 120 21.22 -3.19 -17.02
C ILE A 120 21.33 -1.80 -17.65
N LYS A 121 21.82 -0.79 -16.92
CA LYS A 121 21.97 0.62 -17.33
C LYS A 121 20.71 1.26 -17.93
N LYS A 122 19.51 0.77 -17.55
CA LYS A 122 18.20 1.25 -18.01
C LYS A 122 17.40 1.84 -16.84
N TYR A 123 16.41 2.67 -17.17
CA TYR A 123 15.41 3.12 -16.24
C TYR A 123 14.26 2.12 -16.16
N VAL A 124 13.96 1.64 -14.96
CA VAL A 124 12.87 0.71 -14.64
C VAL A 124 12.07 1.22 -13.46
N SER A 125 10.89 0.65 -13.18
CA SER A 125 10.12 1.02 -11.98
C SER A 125 10.90 0.70 -10.70
N ALA A 126 10.74 1.52 -9.67
CA ALA A 126 11.40 1.37 -8.39
C ALA A 126 11.14 -0.02 -7.77
N GLU A 127 9.93 -0.55 -7.89
CA GLU A 127 9.59 -1.87 -7.38
C GLU A 127 10.45 -3.00 -7.98
N LYS A 128 10.87 -2.88 -9.26
CA LYS A 128 11.78 -3.86 -9.91
C LYS A 128 13.20 -3.85 -9.37
N ILE A 129 13.55 -2.84 -8.56
CA ILE A 129 14.88 -2.69 -7.97
C ILE A 129 14.83 -2.83 -6.45
N CYS A 130 13.75 -2.32 -5.82
CA CYS A 130 13.67 -2.07 -4.38
C CYS A 130 12.64 -2.94 -3.65
N SER A 131 11.80 -3.74 -4.33
CA SER A 131 10.89 -4.67 -3.66
C SER A 131 11.64 -5.85 -3.02
N ASP A 132 10.99 -6.59 -2.10
CA ASP A 132 11.56 -7.84 -1.57
C ASP A 132 11.66 -8.93 -2.64
N ALA A 133 10.71 -8.95 -3.58
CA ALA A 133 10.81 -9.83 -4.75
C ALA A 133 12.08 -9.54 -5.57
N ALA A 134 12.41 -8.26 -5.79
CA ALA A 134 13.64 -7.86 -6.46
C ALA A 134 14.88 -8.26 -5.65
N ARG A 135 14.84 -8.12 -4.31
CA ARG A 135 15.92 -8.60 -3.44
C ARG A 135 16.18 -10.09 -3.63
N LYS A 136 15.13 -10.89 -3.58
CA LYS A 136 15.21 -12.36 -3.73
C LYS A 136 15.66 -12.77 -5.14
N SER A 137 15.11 -12.19 -6.19
CA SER A 137 15.41 -12.54 -7.57
C SER A 137 16.85 -12.19 -8.00
N HIS A 138 17.45 -11.17 -7.37
CA HIS A 138 18.83 -10.78 -7.61
C HIS A 138 19.81 -11.29 -6.55
N ASP A 139 19.36 -12.16 -5.65
CA ASP A 139 20.13 -12.72 -4.53
C ASP A 139 20.90 -11.66 -3.73
N LEU A 140 20.21 -10.54 -3.42
CA LEU A 140 20.84 -9.44 -2.69
C LEU A 140 20.86 -9.72 -1.19
N SER A 141 22.00 -9.45 -0.57
CA SER A 141 22.07 -9.32 0.88
C SER A 141 21.18 -8.15 1.36
N TRP A 142 20.77 -8.17 2.62
CA TRP A 142 19.97 -7.09 3.19
C TRP A 142 20.67 -5.72 3.12
N GLN A 143 21.99 -5.69 3.24
CA GLN A 143 22.78 -4.47 3.10
C GLN A 143 22.75 -3.92 1.65
N GLN A 144 22.92 -4.80 0.66
CA GLN A 144 22.88 -4.42 -0.74
C GLN A 144 21.48 -3.92 -1.14
N TRP A 145 20.44 -4.63 -0.68
CA TRP A 145 19.06 -4.23 -0.90
C TRP A 145 18.77 -2.88 -0.23
N ALA A 146 19.12 -2.72 1.05
CA ALA A 146 18.91 -1.48 1.79
C ALA A 146 19.59 -0.28 1.13
N SER A 147 20.76 -0.46 0.53
CA SER A 147 21.42 0.59 -0.24
C SER A 147 20.61 1.04 -1.48
N ARG A 148 19.91 0.11 -2.14
CA ARG A 148 19.01 0.45 -3.25
C ARG A 148 17.73 1.10 -2.74
N PHE A 149 17.15 0.52 -1.70
CA PHE A 149 15.93 1.02 -1.07
C PHE A 149 16.13 2.43 -0.47
N ASN A 150 17.28 2.69 0.15
CA ASN A 150 17.61 4.03 0.66
C ASN A 150 17.58 5.10 -0.44
N LYS A 151 18.07 4.79 -1.64
CA LYS A 151 17.99 5.72 -2.78
C LYS A 151 16.55 5.99 -3.22
N TYR A 152 15.69 4.99 -3.12
CA TYR A 152 14.27 5.17 -3.38
C TYR A 152 13.63 6.07 -2.31
N LEU A 153 13.97 5.88 -1.04
CA LEU A 153 13.51 6.74 0.06
C LEU A 153 14.03 8.18 -0.09
N GLU A 154 15.31 8.37 -0.45
CA GLU A 154 15.88 9.69 -0.76
C GLU A 154 15.13 10.38 -1.91
N TYR A 155 14.70 9.59 -2.92
CA TYR A 155 13.92 10.12 -4.03
C TYR A 155 12.54 10.57 -3.56
N LEU A 156 11.83 9.76 -2.77
CA LEU A 156 10.54 10.14 -2.17
C LEU A 156 10.70 11.38 -1.27
N TYR A 157 11.75 11.41 -0.45
CA TYR A 157 12.04 12.54 0.40
C TYR A 157 12.20 13.83 -0.40
N SER A 158 13.00 13.79 -1.47
CA SER A 158 13.24 14.97 -2.32
C SER A 158 11.98 15.49 -3.05
N LEU A 159 10.98 14.64 -3.27
CA LEU A 159 9.74 14.99 -3.96
C LEU A 159 8.63 15.45 -3.00
N CYS A 160 8.54 14.85 -1.83
CA CYS A 160 7.38 14.99 -0.96
C CYS A 160 7.70 15.63 0.40
N TRP A 161 8.97 15.69 0.82
CA TRP A 161 9.40 16.20 2.13
C TRP A 161 8.57 15.59 3.28
N PRO A 162 8.50 14.26 3.41
CA PRO A 162 7.72 13.65 4.46
C PRO A 162 8.35 13.86 5.84
N ASP A 163 7.50 14.04 6.84
CA ASP A 163 7.89 14.07 8.26
C ASP A 163 8.09 12.64 8.81
N LEU A 164 7.39 11.66 8.22
CA LEU A 164 7.48 10.26 8.62
C LEU A 164 7.29 9.35 7.41
N ILE A 165 8.19 8.36 7.26
CA ILE A 165 7.99 7.21 6.36
C ILE A 165 7.76 5.96 7.21
N ILE A 166 6.62 5.32 7.01
CA ILE A 166 6.26 4.05 7.65
C ILE A 166 6.57 2.91 6.68
N ILE A 167 7.36 1.94 7.10
CA ILE A 167 7.72 0.77 6.29
C ILE A 167 6.92 -0.43 6.79
N GLY A 168 6.06 -0.95 5.92
CA GLY A 168 5.23 -2.13 6.13
C GLY A 168 5.43 -3.20 5.06
N GLY A 169 4.47 -4.11 4.96
CA GLY A 169 4.56 -5.26 4.08
C GLY A 169 5.51 -6.34 4.60
N GLY A 170 5.85 -7.30 3.75
CA GLY A 170 6.61 -8.48 4.16
C GLY A 170 8.01 -8.20 4.72
N VAL A 171 8.64 -7.08 4.36
CA VAL A 171 9.97 -6.70 4.87
C VAL A 171 9.93 -6.18 6.31
N ALA A 172 8.78 -5.69 6.78
CA ALA A 172 8.64 -5.12 8.12
C ALA A 172 9.09 -6.09 9.22
N SER A 173 8.77 -7.38 9.10
CA SER A 173 9.19 -8.44 10.02
C SER A 173 10.70 -8.72 10.01
N LYS A 174 11.48 -8.09 9.14
CA LYS A 174 12.94 -8.24 9.00
C LYS A 174 13.66 -6.89 9.15
N SER A 175 13.00 -5.92 9.78
CA SER A 175 13.48 -4.55 9.91
C SER A 175 14.87 -4.45 10.55
N GLU A 176 15.17 -5.31 11.52
CA GLU A 176 16.49 -5.40 12.18
C GLU A 176 17.65 -5.67 11.21
N LYS A 177 17.35 -6.29 10.03
CA LYS A 177 18.37 -6.63 9.04
C LYS A 177 18.75 -5.48 8.13
N PHE A 178 17.89 -4.47 7.97
CA PHE A 178 18.10 -3.42 7.00
C PHE A 178 18.02 -1.98 7.55
N LEU A 179 17.28 -1.70 8.63
CA LEU A 179 17.07 -0.33 9.13
C LEU A 179 18.38 0.41 9.40
N LYS A 180 19.38 -0.28 9.95
CA LYS A 180 20.71 0.33 10.23
C LYS A 180 21.45 0.86 9.00
N TYR A 181 20.99 0.52 7.80
CA TYR A 181 21.56 0.99 6.53
C TYR A 181 20.71 2.09 5.87
N ILE A 182 19.56 2.44 6.44
CA ILE A 182 18.71 3.53 5.95
C ILE A 182 19.22 4.85 6.52
N LYS A 183 19.36 5.86 5.64
CA LYS A 183 19.97 7.16 5.97
C LYS A 183 19.23 8.31 5.32
N VAL A 184 17.92 8.21 5.17
CA VAL A 184 17.08 9.32 4.68
C VAL A 184 16.88 10.33 5.82
N ASP A 185 16.77 11.60 5.48
CA ASP A 185 16.67 12.71 6.45
C ASP A 185 15.22 12.97 6.88
N CYS A 186 14.52 11.92 7.33
CA CYS A 186 13.20 12.00 7.96
C CYS A 186 13.01 10.86 8.96
N ASP A 187 11.98 10.95 9.79
CA ASP A 187 11.62 9.86 10.70
C ASP A 187 11.25 8.58 9.94
N ILE A 188 11.78 7.45 10.40
CA ILE A 188 11.42 6.12 9.86
C ILE A 188 10.78 5.30 10.97
N ALA A 189 9.63 4.69 10.69
CA ALA A 189 8.96 3.76 11.59
C ALA A 189 8.59 2.46 10.88
N ILE A 190 8.39 1.39 11.65
CA ILE A 190 7.90 0.12 11.13
C ILE A 190 6.41 -0.02 11.47
N ALA A 191 5.63 -0.43 10.48
CA ALA A 191 4.21 -0.70 10.59
C ALA A 191 3.90 -1.69 11.72
N LYS A 192 2.81 -1.47 12.47
CA LYS A 192 2.43 -2.28 13.64
C LYS A 192 1.32 -3.27 13.35
N LEU A 193 0.47 -3.01 12.37
CA LEU A 193 -0.74 -3.81 12.13
C LEU A 193 -0.49 -5.01 11.21
N GLU A 194 0.72 -5.11 10.64
CA GLU A 194 1.16 -6.25 9.82
C GLU A 194 0.17 -6.56 8.68
N ASN A 195 -0.14 -7.86 8.45
CA ASN A 195 -1.07 -8.31 7.42
C ASN A 195 -2.54 -7.91 7.67
N ARG A 196 -2.86 -7.39 8.86
CA ARG A 196 -4.22 -6.92 9.19
C ARG A 196 -4.49 -5.50 8.70
N ALA A 197 -3.46 -4.73 8.39
CA ALA A 197 -3.60 -3.32 8.03
C ALA A 197 -4.59 -3.10 6.87
N GLY A 198 -4.46 -3.85 5.77
CA GLY A 198 -5.36 -3.72 4.62
C GLY A 198 -6.83 -3.96 4.96
N ILE A 199 -7.11 -5.00 5.75
CA ILE A 199 -8.48 -5.35 6.17
C ILE A 199 -9.05 -4.26 7.10
N ILE A 200 -8.28 -3.84 8.10
CA ILE A 200 -8.70 -2.81 9.07
C ILE A 200 -8.95 -1.48 8.35
N GLY A 201 -8.06 -1.08 7.45
CA GLY A 201 -8.19 0.17 6.73
C GLY A 201 -9.35 0.19 5.74
N ALA A 202 -9.56 -0.89 5.01
CA ALA A 202 -10.71 -1.01 4.11
C ALA A 202 -12.03 -0.94 4.88
N ALA A 203 -12.15 -1.65 5.99
CA ALA A 203 -13.33 -1.60 6.87
C ALA A 203 -13.54 -0.18 7.47
N TYR A 204 -12.47 0.48 7.88
CA TYR A 204 -12.52 1.84 8.41
C TYR A 204 -13.02 2.84 7.36
N GLU A 205 -12.49 2.77 6.13
CA GLU A 205 -12.93 3.67 5.06
C GLU A 205 -14.38 3.39 4.66
N ALA A 206 -14.81 2.14 4.54
CA ALA A 206 -16.21 1.82 4.28
C ALA A 206 -17.13 2.45 5.33
N ARG A 207 -16.79 2.33 6.63
CA ARG A 207 -17.58 2.94 7.71
C ARG A 207 -17.70 4.47 7.64
N LYS A 208 -16.73 5.16 7.03
CA LYS A 208 -16.75 6.62 6.87
C LYS A 208 -17.72 7.08 5.79
N HIS A 209 -18.06 6.20 4.86
CA HIS A 209 -18.90 6.50 3.70
C HIS A 209 -20.36 6.06 3.88
N PHE A 210 -20.63 5.25 4.89
CA PHE A 210 -21.96 4.76 5.26
C PHE A 210 -22.22 4.88 6.76
#